data_bf1f0b91d88b5bbdf5c8f3e523a2fd37
#
_entry.id   bf1f0b91d88b5bbdf5c8f3e523a2fd37
#
_cell.length_a   1.000
_cell.length_b   1.000
_cell.length_c   1.000
_cell.angle_alpha   90.00
_cell.angle_beta   90.00
_cell.angle_gamma   90.00
#
_symmetry.space_group_name_H-M   'P 1'
#
loop_
_entity.id
_entity.type
_entity.pdbx_description
1 polymer ?
#
loop_
_entity_poly.entity_id
_entity_poly.type
_entity_poly.pdbx_seq_one_letter_code
_entity_poly.pdbx_strand_id
1 'polypeptide(L)'
;MEKNLIKIANCSGFYGDKLSAAKDLVEGGPIDVLTGDYLAELTMTILYGQKLKRGEDKGYVGTFLKQVKEIAKTCNEKNIKIVTNAGGLNPKSMANEIEKILKEQAIEMKVAYIDGDDLLPEMSNLINNGEEFINIDKNTSL
;
A
#
# COMPACT_ATOMS: atom_id res chain seq x y z
N MET A 1 -29.09 -9.81 -19.63
CA MET A 1 -28.19 -8.85 -18.96
C MET A 1 -26.78 -9.38 -19.14
N GLU A 2 -25.97 -8.74 -19.96
CA GLU A 2 -24.54 -9.04 -20.02
C GLU A 2 -23.95 -8.74 -18.64
N LYS A 3 -23.36 -9.76 -18.02
CA LYS A 3 -22.56 -9.54 -16.80
C LYS A 3 -21.34 -8.72 -17.20
N ASN A 4 -21.28 -7.48 -16.75
CA ASN A 4 -20.05 -6.67 -16.86
C ASN A 4 -18.96 -7.37 -16.04
N LEU A 5 -18.09 -8.10 -16.74
CA LEU A 5 -16.93 -8.74 -16.12
C LEU A 5 -15.89 -7.66 -15.78
N ILE A 6 -15.47 -7.60 -14.53
CA ILE A 6 -14.35 -6.75 -14.09
C ILE A 6 -13.08 -7.58 -14.17
N LYS A 7 -12.07 -7.05 -14.87
CA LYS A 7 -10.75 -7.68 -15.02
C LYS A 7 -9.79 -7.07 -14.01
N ILE A 8 -9.36 -7.89 -13.07
CA ILE A 8 -8.42 -7.50 -12.01
C ILE A 8 -7.09 -8.19 -12.27
N ALA A 9 -5.99 -7.43 -12.30
CA ALA A 9 -4.64 -7.96 -12.39
C ALA A 9 -3.85 -7.60 -11.12
N ASN A 10 -3.04 -8.54 -10.62
CA ASN A 10 -2.18 -8.33 -9.46
C ASN A 10 -0.72 -8.23 -9.87
N CYS A 11 -0.04 -7.13 -9.52
CA CYS A 11 1.33 -6.86 -9.91
C CYS A 11 2.39 -7.21 -8.85
N SER A 12 1.98 -7.63 -7.66
CA SER A 12 2.91 -7.98 -6.59
C SER A 12 2.28 -8.96 -5.61
N GLY A 13 3.03 -9.96 -5.19
CA GLY A 13 2.65 -10.89 -4.13
C GLY A 13 3.48 -10.74 -2.86
N PHE A 14 4.50 -9.87 -2.84
CA PHE A 14 5.35 -9.60 -1.66
C PHE A 14 6.20 -8.33 -1.86
N TYR A 15 6.75 -7.81 -0.77
CA TYR A 15 7.67 -6.68 -0.80
C TYR A 15 9.01 -7.09 -1.44
N GLY A 16 9.32 -6.51 -2.60
CA GLY A 16 10.52 -6.84 -3.38
C GLY A 16 10.25 -7.68 -4.63
N ASP A 17 8.99 -7.88 -4.98
CA ASP A 17 8.60 -8.52 -6.24
C ASP A 17 9.00 -7.67 -7.46
N LYS A 18 8.79 -8.21 -8.66
CA LYS A 18 9.18 -7.63 -9.94
C LYS A 18 8.66 -6.19 -10.13
N LEU A 19 9.56 -5.22 -10.15
CA LEU A 19 9.20 -3.81 -10.27
C LEU A 19 8.45 -3.48 -11.57
N SER A 20 8.81 -4.11 -12.69
CA SER A 20 8.16 -3.85 -13.99
C SER A 20 6.78 -4.50 -14.12
N ALA A 21 6.37 -5.38 -13.18
CA ALA A 21 5.11 -6.12 -13.30
C ALA A 21 3.89 -5.20 -13.44
N ALA A 22 3.85 -4.09 -12.70
CA ALA A 22 2.77 -3.12 -12.81
C ALA A 22 2.67 -2.55 -14.24
N LYS A 23 3.80 -2.16 -14.83
CA LYS A 23 3.87 -1.64 -16.19
C LYS A 23 3.48 -2.71 -17.21
N ASP A 24 4.05 -3.91 -17.09
CA ASP A 24 3.77 -5.02 -18.00
C ASP A 24 2.27 -5.32 -18.07
N LEU A 25 1.56 -5.26 -16.92
CA LEU A 25 0.12 -5.53 -16.83
C LEU A 25 -0.74 -4.41 -17.42
N VAL A 26 -0.44 -3.14 -17.12
CA VAL A 26 -1.26 -2.02 -17.63
C VAL A 26 -1.05 -1.77 -19.12
N GLU A 27 0.10 -2.16 -19.66
CA GLU A 27 0.41 -2.08 -21.09
C GLU A 27 -0.04 -3.33 -21.86
N GLY A 28 0.08 -4.51 -21.23
CA GLY A 28 -0.05 -5.81 -21.90
C GLY A 28 -1.48 -6.30 -22.16
N GLY A 29 -2.49 -5.73 -21.51
CA GLY A 29 -3.86 -6.23 -21.71
C GLY A 29 -4.96 -5.29 -21.22
N PRO A 30 -6.22 -5.59 -21.56
CA PRO A 30 -7.35 -4.85 -21.02
C PRO A 30 -7.62 -5.29 -19.58
N ILE A 31 -7.30 -4.43 -18.62
CA ILE A 31 -7.64 -4.58 -17.21
C ILE A 31 -8.43 -3.37 -16.73
N ASP A 32 -9.30 -3.57 -15.76
CA ASP A 32 -10.10 -2.51 -15.14
C ASP A 32 -9.49 -2.06 -13.81
N VAL A 33 -8.82 -3.00 -13.12
CA VAL A 33 -8.19 -2.78 -11.82
C VAL A 33 -6.81 -3.42 -11.78
N LEU A 34 -5.83 -2.63 -11.35
CA LEU A 34 -4.51 -3.13 -10.95
C LEU A 34 -4.46 -3.22 -9.43
N THR A 35 -4.10 -4.39 -8.90
CA THR A 35 -3.84 -4.58 -7.47
C THR A 35 -2.36 -4.85 -7.23
N GLY A 36 -1.92 -4.63 -6.00
CA GLY A 36 -0.61 -5.05 -5.53
C GLY A 36 -0.70 -5.41 -4.05
N ASP A 37 -0.29 -6.64 -3.71
CA ASP A 37 -0.18 -7.13 -2.34
C ASP A 37 1.29 -7.17 -1.93
N TYR A 38 1.67 -6.31 -0.98
CA TYR A 38 3.05 -6.12 -0.54
C TYR A 38 3.28 -6.54 0.90
N LEU A 39 2.20 -6.78 1.66
CA LEU A 39 2.31 -6.90 3.11
C LEU A 39 2.33 -8.35 3.58
N ALA A 40 3.18 -8.55 4.56
CA ALA A 40 3.27 -9.70 5.45
C ALA A 40 3.88 -9.19 6.75
N GLU A 41 3.93 -10.01 7.78
CA GLU A 41 4.53 -9.68 9.09
C GLU A 41 5.98 -9.19 8.93
N LEU A 42 6.74 -9.85 8.07
CA LEU A 42 8.12 -9.44 7.75
C LEU A 42 8.16 -8.04 7.13
N THR A 43 7.29 -7.76 6.17
CA THR A 43 7.22 -6.45 5.53
C THR A 43 6.86 -5.37 6.54
N MET A 44 5.87 -5.61 7.40
CA MET A 44 5.46 -4.67 8.45
C MET A 44 6.61 -4.36 9.40
N THR A 45 7.39 -5.37 9.79
CA THR A 45 8.59 -5.20 10.62
C THR A 45 9.66 -4.35 9.92
N ILE A 46 9.89 -4.59 8.62
CA ILE A 46 10.83 -3.77 7.82
C ILE A 46 10.36 -2.32 7.73
N LEU A 47 9.08 -2.10 7.46
CA LEU A 47 8.51 -0.75 7.35
C LEU A 47 8.56 0.00 8.68
N TYR A 48 8.31 -0.67 9.80
CA TYR A 48 8.49 -0.11 11.13
C TYR A 48 9.94 0.30 11.39
N GLY A 49 10.90 -0.57 11.08
CA GLY A 49 12.31 -0.23 11.16
C GLY A 49 12.73 0.94 10.26
N GLN A 50 12.10 1.11 9.10
CA GLN A 50 12.32 2.26 8.23
C GLN A 50 11.75 3.55 8.84
N LYS A 51 10.56 3.49 9.43
CA LYS A 51 9.94 4.61 10.13
C LYS A 51 10.83 5.10 11.27
N LEU A 52 11.31 4.19 12.12
CA LEU A 52 12.22 4.52 13.22
C LEU A 52 13.54 5.17 12.76
N LYS A 53 14.11 4.71 11.64
CA LYS A 53 15.42 5.17 11.16
C LYS A 53 15.38 6.42 10.29
N ARG A 54 14.28 6.63 9.55
CA ARG A 54 14.19 7.65 8.49
C ARG A 54 13.16 8.74 8.76
N GLY A 55 12.32 8.58 9.78
CA GLY A 55 11.31 9.55 10.20
C GLY A 55 9.88 9.07 10.11
N GLU A 56 9.02 9.77 10.83
CA GLU A 56 7.59 9.45 10.98
C GLU A 56 6.79 9.51 9.67
N ASP A 57 7.32 10.19 8.66
CA ASP A 57 6.74 10.25 7.31
C ASP A 57 7.00 8.99 6.47
N LYS A 58 7.73 8.01 7.00
CA LYS A 58 8.01 6.71 6.36
C LYS A 58 7.10 5.62 6.92
N GLY A 59 7.32 4.37 6.51
CA GLY A 59 6.54 3.22 6.93
C GLY A 59 5.60 2.70 5.85
N TYR A 60 5.83 3.04 4.60
CA TYR A 60 5.14 2.55 3.42
C TYR A 60 6.11 1.95 2.40
N VAL A 61 5.60 1.19 1.44
CA VAL A 61 6.39 0.52 0.40
C VAL A 61 6.88 1.53 -0.63
N GLY A 62 8.09 2.05 -0.46
CA GLY A 62 8.66 3.09 -1.33
C GLY A 62 8.87 2.65 -2.80
N THR A 63 9.01 1.36 -3.06
CA THR A 63 9.09 0.83 -4.43
C THR A 63 7.79 1.00 -5.21
N PHE A 64 6.64 1.02 -4.53
CA PHE A 64 5.36 1.29 -5.16
C PHE A 64 5.26 2.69 -5.74
N LEU A 65 5.88 3.70 -5.11
CA LEU A 65 5.95 5.06 -5.69
C LEU A 65 6.66 5.09 -7.03
N LYS A 66 7.70 4.25 -7.22
CA LYS A 66 8.38 4.12 -8.51
C LYS A 66 7.45 3.52 -9.56
N GLN A 67 6.71 2.48 -9.19
CA GLN A 67 5.72 1.88 -10.08
C GLN A 67 4.63 2.87 -10.47
N VAL A 68 4.06 3.61 -9.50
CA VAL A 68 3.05 4.66 -9.78
C VAL A 68 3.60 5.68 -10.75
N LYS A 69 4.84 6.15 -10.57
CA LYS A 69 5.46 7.13 -11.47
C LYS A 69 5.53 6.66 -12.92
N GLU A 70 5.68 5.37 -13.14
CA GLU A 70 5.75 4.77 -14.47
C GLU A 70 4.37 4.52 -15.10
N ILE A 71 3.36 4.16 -14.28
CA ILE A 71 2.07 3.67 -14.79
C ILE A 71 0.93 4.69 -14.70
N ALA A 72 1.06 5.76 -13.90
CA ALA A 72 -0.04 6.68 -13.62
C ALA A 72 -0.68 7.24 -14.89
N LYS A 73 0.12 7.64 -15.87
CA LYS A 73 -0.37 8.17 -17.15
C LYS A 73 -1.21 7.12 -17.90
N THR A 74 -0.69 5.90 -18.05
CA THR A 74 -1.38 4.81 -18.72
C THR A 74 -2.67 4.43 -17.99
N CYS A 75 -2.62 4.38 -16.65
CA CYS A 75 -3.81 4.09 -15.85
C CYS A 75 -4.88 5.16 -15.99
N ASN A 76 -4.49 6.44 -16.03
CA ASN A 76 -5.42 7.54 -16.23
C ASN A 76 -6.06 7.49 -17.62
N GLU A 77 -5.26 7.31 -18.67
CA GLU A 77 -5.73 7.23 -20.08
C GLU A 77 -6.67 6.03 -20.31
N LYS A 78 -6.40 4.89 -19.66
CA LYS A 78 -7.19 3.66 -19.80
C LYS A 78 -8.29 3.52 -18.73
N ASN A 79 -8.45 4.48 -17.81
CA ASN A 79 -9.37 4.43 -16.68
C ASN A 79 -9.16 3.22 -15.76
N ILE A 80 -7.90 2.76 -15.60
CA ILE A 80 -7.54 1.66 -14.72
C ILE A 80 -7.48 2.18 -13.27
N LYS A 81 -8.23 1.54 -12.37
CA LYS A 81 -8.16 1.81 -10.93
C LYS A 81 -6.98 1.06 -10.32
N ILE A 82 -6.31 1.70 -9.36
CA ILE A 82 -5.22 1.09 -8.61
C ILE A 82 -5.67 0.90 -7.16
N VAL A 83 -5.54 -0.32 -6.64
CA VAL A 83 -5.89 -0.67 -5.25
C VAL A 83 -4.74 -1.48 -4.65
N THR A 84 -4.19 -1.04 -3.52
CA THR A 84 -3.02 -1.70 -2.93
C THR A 84 -2.97 -1.52 -1.42
N ASN A 85 -2.29 -2.44 -0.73
CA ASN A 85 -1.93 -2.32 0.68
C ASN A 85 -0.51 -1.74 0.90
N ALA A 86 0.12 -1.22 -0.15
CA ALA A 86 1.49 -0.67 -0.08
C ALA A 86 1.65 0.50 0.92
N GLY A 87 0.55 1.06 1.40
CA GLY A 87 0.54 2.09 2.45
C GLY A 87 1.15 1.64 3.77
N GLY A 88 1.08 0.34 4.07
CA GLY A 88 1.71 -0.25 5.26
C GLY A 88 1.31 0.47 6.54
N LEU A 89 2.28 0.96 7.28
CA LEU A 89 2.10 1.69 8.55
C LEU A 89 1.79 3.19 8.36
N ASN A 90 1.78 3.70 7.12
CA ASN A 90 1.56 5.13 6.88
C ASN A 90 0.91 5.39 5.51
N PRO A 91 -0.33 4.93 5.30
CA PRO A 91 -1.03 5.10 4.03
C PRO A 91 -1.26 6.59 3.69
N LYS A 92 -1.44 7.44 4.68
CA LYS A 92 -1.60 8.89 4.50
C LYS A 92 -0.36 9.53 3.87
N SER A 93 0.83 9.23 4.41
CA SER A 93 2.07 9.78 3.85
C SER A 93 2.33 9.25 2.44
N MET A 94 2.04 7.97 2.18
CA MET A 94 2.13 7.42 0.84
C MET A 94 1.18 8.12 -0.13
N ALA A 95 -0.07 8.37 0.26
CA ALA A 95 -1.05 9.09 -0.56
C ALA A 95 -0.55 10.49 -0.92
N ASN A 96 0.01 11.24 0.04
CA ASN A 96 0.59 12.55 -0.19
C ASN A 96 1.75 12.50 -1.21
N GLU A 97 2.61 11.49 -1.14
CA GLU A 97 3.70 11.32 -2.12
C GLU A 97 3.16 10.96 -3.52
N ILE A 98 2.11 10.14 -3.61
CA ILE A 98 1.43 9.85 -4.87
C ILE A 98 0.83 11.11 -5.47
N GLU A 99 0.14 11.94 -4.68
CA GLU A 99 -0.42 13.21 -5.16
C GLU A 99 0.66 14.16 -5.71
N LYS A 100 1.85 14.20 -5.09
CA LYS A 100 2.99 14.96 -5.62
C LYS A 100 3.43 14.43 -6.98
N ILE A 101 3.57 13.10 -7.12
CA ILE A 101 3.94 12.47 -8.39
C ILE A 101 2.93 12.80 -9.49
N LEU A 102 1.63 12.70 -9.19
CA LEU A 102 0.56 13.01 -10.15
C LEU A 102 0.61 14.49 -10.57
N LYS A 103 0.81 15.40 -9.61
CA LYS A 103 0.95 16.82 -9.88
C LYS A 103 2.16 17.15 -10.74
N GLU A 104 3.32 16.54 -10.45
CA GLU A 104 4.54 16.69 -11.26
C GLU A 104 4.36 16.24 -12.70
N GLN A 105 3.51 15.23 -12.93
CA GLN A 105 3.21 14.71 -14.26
C GLN A 105 1.99 15.34 -14.93
N ALA A 106 1.35 16.33 -14.28
CA ALA A 106 0.10 16.96 -14.74
C ALA A 106 -1.02 15.93 -15.00
N ILE A 107 -1.16 14.94 -14.12
CA ILE A 107 -2.17 13.88 -14.21
C ILE A 107 -3.27 14.15 -13.17
N GLU A 108 -4.52 14.20 -13.63
CA GLU A 108 -5.70 14.37 -12.79
C GLU A 108 -6.27 13.01 -12.37
N MET A 109 -5.80 12.47 -11.26
CA MET A 109 -6.35 11.27 -10.63
C MET A 109 -6.65 11.57 -9.16
N LYS A 110 -7.73 10.96 -8.65
CA LYS A 110 -8.08 11.04 -7.22
C LYS A 110 -7.30 9.97 -6.45
N VAL A 111 -6.72 10.37 -5.33
CA VAL A 111 -6.08 9.47 -4.38
C VAL A 111 -6.93 9.40 -3.13
N ALA A 112 -7.10 8.18 -2.59
CA ALA A 112 -7.76 7.94 -1.32
C ALA A 112 -6.92 6.95 -0.52
N TYR A 113 -6.98 7.03 0.79
CA TYR A 113 -6.40 6.05 1.71
C TYR A 113 -7.43 5.65 2.76
N ILE A 114 -7.22 4.47 3.33
CA ILE A 114 -7.98 3.94 4.48
C ILE A 114 -6.96 3.67 5.56
N ASP A 115 -7.24 4.13 6.76
CA ASP A 115 -6.48 3.90 7.99
C ASP A 115 -7.42 3.42 9.10
N GLY A 116 -6.89 3.19 10.32
CA GLY A 116 -7.66 2.79 11.48
C GLY A 116 -7.29 1.41 12.03
N ASP A 117 -6.24 0.79 11.50
CA ASP A 117 -5.70 -0.51 11.94
C ASP A 117 -4.43 -0.39 12.80
N ASP A 118 -3.87 0.80 12.97
CA ASP A 118 -2.72 1.05 13.85
C ASP A 118 -3.18 1.19 15.31
N LEU A 119 -3.00 0.12 16.09
CA LEU A 119 -3.32 0.08 17.51
C LEU A 119 -2.20 0.65 18.41
N LEU A 120 -1.01 0.90 17.87
CA LEU A 120 0.14 1.32 18.67
C LEU A 120 -0.11 2.58 19.51
N PRO A 121 -0.78 3.63 19.00
CA PRO A 121 -1.12 4.81 19.80
C PRO A 121 -2.07 4.52 20.96
N GLU A 122 -2.92 3.49 20.83
CA GLU A 122 -3.93 3.12 21.82
C GLU A 122 -3.46 2.04 22.80
N MET A 123 -2.26 1.47 22.61
CA MET A 123 -1.77 0.34 23.39
C MET A 123 -1.82 0.61 24.91
N SER A 124 -1.38 1.79 25.35
CA SER A 124 -1.39 2.16 26.76
C SER A 124 -2.80 2.20 27.35
N ASN A 125 -3.77 2.72 26.59
CA ASN A 125 -5.17 2.77 27.00
C ASN A 125 -5.78 1.37 27.06
N LEU A 126 -5.50 0.53 26.07
CA LEU A 126 -6.00 -0.84 26.01
C LEU A 126 -5.49 -1.67 27.20
N ILE A 127 -4.18 -1.60 27.49
CA ILE A 127 -3.57 -2.30 28.64
C ILE A 127 -4.18 -1.80 29.97
N ASN A 128 -4.36 -0.48 30.15
CA ASN A 128 -4.96 0.09 31.35
C ASN A 128 -6.43 -0.32 31.52
N ASN A 129 -7.13 -0.63 30.44
CA ASN A 129 -8.51 -1.12 30.44
C ASN A 129 -8.59 -2.66 30.63
N GLY A 130 -7.47 -3.33 30.82
CA GLY A 130 -7.43 -4.76 31.13
C GLY A 130 -7.29 -5.68 29.91
N GLU A 131 -7.00 -5.11 28.73
CA GLU A 131 -6.69 -5.93 27.55
C GLU A 131 -5.30 -6.56 27.69
N GLU A 132 -5.21 -7.85 27.43
CA GLU A 132 -3.96 -8.62 27.47
C GLU A 132 -3.44 -8.89 26.06
N PHE A 133 -2.19 -8.51 25.81
CA PHE A 133 -1.48 -8.80 24.55
C PHE A 133 -0.47 -9.93 24.80
N ILE A 134 -0.82 -11.12 24.36
CA ILE A 134 -0.02 -12.32 24.61
C ILE A 134 0.73 -12.71 23.33
N ASN A 135 2.03 -12.90 23.43
CA ASN A 135 2.81 -13.51 22.35
C ASN A 135 2.39 -14.98 22.21
N ILE A 136 1.85 -15.33 21.04
CA ILE A 136 1.25 -16.64 20.76
C ILE A 136 2.29 -17.79 20.90
N ASP A 137 3.52 -17.55 20.47
CA ASP A 137 4.57 -18.60 20.48
C ASP A 137 5.18 -18.81 21.86
N LYS A 138 5.34 -17.75 22.64
CA LYS A 138 6.02 -17.77 23.93
C LYS A 138 5.08 -17.76 25.12
N ASN A 139 3.80 -17.51 24.88
CA ASN A 139 2.78 -17.34 25.92
C ASN A 139 3.20 -16.32 27.00
N THR A 140 3.88 -15.27 26.59
CA THR A 140 4.31 -14.16 27.45
C THR A 140 3.55 -12.90 27.08
N SER A 141 3.19 -12.11 28.09
CA SER A 141 2.65 -10.77 27.89
C SER A 141 3.69 -9.84 27.27
N LEU A 142 3.21 -8.86 26.49
CA LEU A 142 4.01 -7.74 26.00
C LEU A 142 4.41 -6.82 27.14
#